data_8c47802d422186cd089ee84f795e2fed
#
_entry.id   8c47802d422186cd089ee84f795e2fed
#
_cell.length_a   1.000
_cell.length_b   1.000
_cell.length_c   1.000
_cell.angle_alpha   90.00
_cell.angle_beta   90.00
_cell.angle_gamma   90.00
#
_symmetry.space_group_name_H-M   'P 1'
#
loop_
_entity.id
_entity.type
_entity.pdbx_description
1 polymer ?
#
loop_
_entity_poly.entity_id
_entity_poly.type
_entity_poly.pdbx_seq_one_letter_code
_entity_poly.pdbx_strand_id
1 'polypeptide(L)'
;MCGRVRLSSDYSEIKIRLKFAPNSVAPNFAPDWNKPPTAPMLVAIRSVNGERVPKMMKWGLIPHWAKDDKLQFSTFNARAEEFTTKPAFRDAWKRG
;
A
#
# COMPACT_ATOMS: atom_id res chain seq x y z
N MET A 1 5.15 6.78 14.83
CA MET A 1 4.24 5.89 14.09
C MET A 1 3.31 6.71 13.21
N CYS A 2 2.99 6.20 12.02
CA CYS A 2 2.09 6.90 11.10
C CYS A 2 0.66 6.41 11.29
N GLY A 3 -0.28 7.31 11.50
CA GLY A 3 -1.70 6.99 11.62
C GLY A 3 -2.56 7.72 10.60
N ARG A 4 -1.95 8.60 9.78
CA ARG A 4 -2.63 9.37 8.74
C ARG A 4 -1.68 9.69 7.59
N VAL A 5 -2.19 9.73 6.36
CA VAL A 5 -1.44 10.15 5.20
C VAL A 5 -2.27 11.11 4.35
N ARG A 6 -1.58 11.84 3.49
CA ARG A 6 -2.18 12.78 2.56
C ARG A 6 -1.92 12.32 1.12
N LEU A 7 -2.95 12.39 0.27
CA LEU A 7 -2.85 12.15 -1.16
C LEU A 7 -3.53 13.32 -1.88
N SER A 8 -2.79 14.40 -2.14
CA SER A 8 -3.31 15.64 -2.68
C SER A 8 -2.77 16.02 -4.06
N SER A 9 -1.74 15.32 -4.55
CA SER A 9 -1.22 15.52 -5.89
C SER A 9 -2.12 14.89 -6.94
N ASP A 10 -2.19 15.47 -8.14
CA ASP A 10 -2.91 14.85 -9.23
C ASP A 10 -2.16 13.63 -9.80
N TYR A 11 -2.88 12.80 -10.57
CA TYR A 11 -2.29 11.58 -11.11
C TYR A 11 -1.13 11.83 -12.05
N SER A 12 -1.17 12.88 -12.86
CA SER A 12 -0.11 13.18 -13.82
C SER A 12 1.22 13.45 -13.12
N GLU A 13 1.20 14.18 -12.01
CA GLU A 13 2.38 14.44 -11.20
C GLU A 13 2.89 13.16 -10.51
N ILE A 14 1.98 12.37 -9.95
CA ILE A 14 2.32 11.10 -9.29
C ILE A 14 2.94 10.12 -10.29
N LYS A 15 2.38 10.03 -11.50
CA LYS A 15 2.89 9.18 -12.57
C LYS A 15 4.36 9.47 -12.90
N ILE A 16 4.70 10.75 -12.99
CA ILE A 16 6.07 11.17 -13.27
C ILE A 16 7.00 10.82 -12.10
N ARG A 17 6.61 11.18 -10.89
CA ARG A 17 7.44 10.99 -9.69
C ARG A 17 7.70 9.54 -9.37
N LEU A 18 6.68 8.68 -9.51
CA LEU A 18 6.80 7.25 -9.23
C LEU A 18 7.24 6.44 -10.45
N LYS A 19 7.44 7.09 -11.61
CA LYS A 19 7.90 6.45 -12.85
C LYS A 19 7.01 5.29 -13.27
N PHE A 20 5.71 5.52 -13.32
CA PHE A 20 4.75 4.54 -13.83
C PHE A 20 4.95 4.29 -15.32
N ALA A 21 4.63 3.07 -15.77
CA ALA A 21 4.66 2.72 -17.19
C ALA A 21 3.81 3.69 -18.01
N PRO A 22 4.26 4.11 -19.21
CA PRO A 22 3.53 5.10 -20.02
C PRO A 22 2.11 4.69 -20.36
N ASN A 23 1.87 3.39 -20.53
CA ASN A 23 0.56 2.82 -20.87
C ASN A 23 -0.26 2.40 -19.66
N SER A 24 0.17 2.73 -18.45
CA SER A 24 -0.58 2.38 -17.24
C SER A 24 -1.89 3.17 -17.17
N VAL A 25 -2.96 2.50 -16.73
CA VAL A 25 -4.28 3.11 -16.58
C VAL A 25 -4.39 3.76 -15.21
N ALA A 26 -4.84 5.02 -15.19
CA ALA A 26 -5.05 5.77 -13.96
C ALA A 26 -6.19 5.15 -13.14
N PRO A 27 -5.96 4.76 -11.88
CA PRO A 27 -7.05 4.39 -10.98
C PRO A 27 -7.95 5.58 -10.71
N ASN A 28 -9.24 5.33 -10.49
CA ASN A 28 -10.18 6.36 -10.10
C ASN A 28 -10.04 6.65 -8.60
N PHE A 29 -9.54 7.83 -8.27
CA PHE A 29 -9.42 8.27 -6.88
C PHE A 29 -9.61 9.78 -6.78
N ALA A 30 -10.11 10.24 -5.64
CA ALA A 30 -10.21 11.67 -5.31
C ALA A 30 -9.05 12.07 -4.40
N PRO A 31 -8.57 13.33 -4.49
CA PRO A 31 -7.62 13.84 -3.53
C PRO A 31 -8.17 13.75 -2.10
N ASP A 32 -7.31 13.39 -1.17
CA ASP A 32 -7.69 13.30 0.24
C ASP A 32 -6.53 13.79 1.12
N TRP A 33 -6.79 14.77 1.95
CA TRP A 33 -5.81 15.40 2.82
C TRP A 33 -5.58 14.64 4.13
N ASN A 34 -6.42 13.65 4.43
CA ASN A 34 -6.41 13.00 5.74
C ASN A 34 -6.91 11.56 5.66
N LYS A 35 -6.16 10.70 4.95
CA LYS A 35 -6.51 9.28 4.82
C LYS A 35 -6.18 8.50 6.09
N PRO A 36 -7.16 7.78 6.66
CA PRO A 36 -6.93 6.89 7.80
C PRO A 36 -6.43 5.51 7.37
N PRO A 37 -5.89 4.71 8.30
CA PRO A 37 -5.70 3.27 8.07
C PRO A 37 -7.00 2.60 7.62
N THR A 38 -6.88 1.50 6.88
CA THR A 38 -7.96 0.75 6.23
C THR A 38 -8.60 1.42 5.02
N ALA A 39 -8.30 2.68 4.75
CA ALA A 39 -8.77 3.34 3.53
C ALA A 39 -8.02 2.85 2.29
N PRO A 40 -8.66 2.89 1.09
CA PRO A 40 -7.94 2.62 -0.14
C PRO A 40 -6.91 3.71 -0.43
N MET A 41 -5.72 3.26 -0.81
CA MET A 41 -4.57 4.12 -1.12
C MET A 41 -4.03 3.80 -2.49
N LEU A 42 -3.61 4.84 -3.21
CA LEU A 42 -2.84 4.67 -4.44
C LEU A 42 -1.44 4.21 -4.08
N VAL A 43 -1.01 3.09 -4.64
CA VAL A 43 0.32 2.53 -4.44
C VAL A 43 0.97 2.22 -5.78
N ALA A 44 2.29 2.20 -5.79
CA ALA A 44 3.08 1.73 -6.92
C ALA A 44 3.45 0.27 -6.68
N ILE A 45 3.07 -0.60 -7.59
CA ILE A 45 3.49 -2.01 -7.56
C ILE A 45 4.34 -2.33 -8.78
N ARG A 46 5.11 -3.40 -8.68
CA ARG A 46 5.85 -3.93 -9.83
C ARG A 46 5.01 -5.01 -10.50
N SER A 47 4.77 -4.84 -11.79
CA SER A 47 4.07 -5.85 -12.59
C SER A 47 4.97 -7.04 -12.87
N VAL A 48 4.39 -8.11 -13.43
CA VAL A 48 5.15 -9.29 -13.87
C VAL A 48 6.22 -8.94 -14.91
N ASN A 49 6.03 -7.88 -15.68
CA ASN A 49 6.99 -7.38 -16.67
C ASN A 49 8.09 -6.50 -16.04
N GLY A 50 8.07 -6.30 -14.74
CA GLY A 50 9.03 -5.45 -14.04
C GLY A 50 8.71 -3.96 -14.08
N GLU A 51 7.63 -3.55 -14.72
CA GLU A 51 7.21 -2.15 -14.79
C GLU A 51 6.48 -1.69 -13.53
N ARG A 52 6.61 -0.41 -13.21
CA ARG A 52 5.83 0.19 -12.12
C ARG A 52 4.45 0.57 -12.61
N VAL A 53 3.44 0.11 -11.92
CA VAL A 53 2.05 0.40 -12.25
C VAL A 53 1.28 0.85 -11.01
N PRO A 54 0.27 1.74 -11.19
CA PRO A 54 -0.56 2.19 -10.08
C PRO A 54 -1.60 1.14 -9.72
N LYS A 55 -1.90 1.02 -8.43
CA LYS A 55 -2.98 0.17 -7.95
C LYS A 55 -3.59 0.78 -6.69
N MET A 56 -4.92 0.65 -6.55
CA MET A 56 -5.58 1.00 -5.30
C MET A 56 -5.54 -0.21 -4.37
N MET A 57 -5.01 -0.03 -3.18
CA MET A 57 -4.91 -1.09 -2.18
C MET A 57 -5.33 -0.56 -0.82
N LYS A 58 -5.87 -1.44 0.01
CA LYS A 58 -6.24 -1.10 1.38
C LYS A 58 -4.97 -0.85 2.21
N TRP A 59 -4.95 0.26 2.97
CA TRP A 59 -3.85 0.54 3.88
C TRP A 59 -3.96 -0.33 5.13
N GLY A 60 -3.10 -1.29 5.25
CA GLY A 60 -3.05 -2.26 6.34
C GLY A 60 -2.79 -3.66 5.80
N LEU A 61 -1.75 -4.30 6.27
CA LEU A 61 -1.38 -5.62 5.80
C LEU A 61 -2.40 -6.67 6.27
N ILE A 62 -2.87 -7.49 5.32
CA ILE A 62 -3.71 -8.66 5.62
C ILE A 62 -2.83 -9.89 5.46
N PRO A 63 -2.44 -10.59 6.54
CA PRO A 63 -1.63 -11.80 6.43
C PRO A 63 -2.37 -12.89 5.64
N HIS A 64 -1.63 -13.73 4.92
CA HIS A 64 -2.23 -14.78 4.09
C HIS A 64 -3.04 -15.81 4.89
N TRP A 65 -2.73 -15.98 6.16
CA TRP A 65 -3.44 -16.90 7.06
C TRP A 65 -4.71 -16.30 7.67
N ALA A 66 -4.97 -15.01 7.46
CA ALA A 66 -6.17 -14.36 7.99
C ALA A 66 -7.42 -14.87 7.27
N LYS A 67 -8.48 -15.18 8.01
CA LYS A 67 -9.74 -15.70 7.45
C LYS A 67 -10.55 -14.61 6.74
N ASP A 68 -10.42 -13.36 7.19
CA ASP A 68 -11.08 -12.19 6.63
C ASP A 68 -10.15 -10.98 6.74
N ASP A 69 -10.62 -9.82 6.31
CA ASP A 69 -9.85 -8.57 6.37
C ASP A 69 -9.97 -7.84 7.72
N LYS A 70 -10.70 -8.41 8.68
CA LYS A 70 -10.88 -7.86 10.03
C LYS A 70 -9.90 -8.51 10.99
N LEU A 71 -8.82 -7.80 11.32
CA LEU A 71 -7.85 -8.26 12.30
C LEU A 71 -8.15 -7.63 13.67
N GLN A 72 -7.87 -8.40 14.72
CA GLN A 72 -8.02 -7.92 16.10
C GLN A 72 -6.93 -6.92 16.50
N PHE A 73 -5.90 -6.76 15.67
CA PHE A 73 -4.79 -5.86 15.93
C PHE A 73 -4.43 -5.07 14.68
N SER A 74 -3.79 -3.92 14.88
CA SER A 74 -3.41 -3.02 13.79
C SER A 74 -2.19 -3.53 13.03
N THR A 75 -2.26 -3.47 11.70
CA THR A 75 -1.16 -3.88 10.80
C THR A 75 -0.67 -2.74 9.90
N PHE A 76 -1.07 -1.51 10.18
CA PHE A 76 -0.65 -0.35 9.38
C PHE A 76 0.73 0.19 9.79
N ASN A 77 1.30 -0.29 10.89
CA ASN A 77 2.67 -0.03 11.33
C ASN A 77 3.34 -1.33 11.74
N ALA A 78 4.62 -1.46 11.42
CA ALA A 78 5.45 -2.59 11.83
C ALA A 78 6.70 -2.06 12.52
N ARG A 79 7.05 -2.63 13.68
CA ARG A 79 8.28 -2.26 14.37
C ARG A 79 9.49 -2.86 13.67
N ALA A 80 10.52 -2.05 13.43
CA ALA A 80 11.73 -2.49 12.74
C ALA A 80 12.43 -3.67 13.45
N GLU A 81 12.30 -3.74 14.77
CA GLU A 81 12.94 -4.75 15.60
C GLU A 81 12.30 -6.13 15.48
N GLU A 82 11.04 -6.23 15.03
CA GLU A 82 10.25 -7.46 15.11
C GLU A 82 9.58 -7.89 13.80
N PHE A 83 9.51 -7.04 12.77
CA PHE A 83 8.68 -7.36 11.60
C PHE A 83 9.18 -8.60 10.84
N THR A 84 10.46 -8.95 10.94
CA THR A 84 11.03 -10.13 10.28
C THR A 84 10.61 -11.46 10.94
N THR A 85 10.19 -11.42 12.19
CA THR A 85 9.84 -12.61 12.97
C THR A 85 8.36 -12.67 13.35
N LYS A 86 7.69 -11.51 13.43
CA LYS A 86 6.31 -11.46 13.88
C LYS A 86 5.36 -12.11 12.85
N PRO A 87 4.44 -13.01 13.28
CA PRO A 87 3.58 -13.76 12.34
C PRO A 87 2.80 -12.90 11.36
N ALA A 88 2.39 -11.70 11.78
CA ALA A 88 1.62 -10.80 10.92
C ALA A 88 2.42 -10.29 9.71
N PHE A 89 3.74 -10.15 9.82
CA PHE A 89 4.58 -9.46 8.83
C PHE A 89 5.65 -10.35 8.18
N ARG A 90 6.12 -11.41 8.86
CA ARG A 90 7.28 -12.17 8.42
C ARG A 90 7.17 -12.76 7.02
N ASP A 91 5.98 -13.27 6.66
CA ASP A 91 5.80 -13.91 5.35
C ASP A 91 5.74 -12.89 4.22
N ALA A 92 5.07 -11.76 4.45
CA ALA A 92 5.08 -10.64 3.52
C ALA A 92 6.51 -10.11 3.31
N TRP A 93 7.29 -10.00 4.37
CA TRP A 93 8.69 -9.58 4.29
C TRP A 93 9.53 -10.52 3.44
N LYS A 94 9.36 -11.84 3.60
CA LYS A 94 10.10 -12.84 2.83
C LYS A 94 9.75 -12.87 1.35
N ARG A 95 8.51 -12.52 1.01
CA ARG A 95 8.03 -12.54 -0.38
C ARG A 95 8.26 -11.24 -1.13
N GLY A 96 8.51 -10.15 -0.46
CA GLY A 96 8.74 -8.83 -1.02
C GLY A 96 7.50 -7.99 -1.07
#